data_7e0ad9d2709c5db69c0d5ff0d64c6952
#
_entry.id   7e0ad9d2709c5db69c0d5ff0d64c6952
#
_cell.length_a   1.000
_cell.length_b   1.000
_cell.length_c   1.000
_cell.angle_alpha   90.00
_cell.angle_beta   90.00
_cell.angle_gamma   90.00
#
_symmetry.space_group_name_H-M   'P 1'
#
loop_
_entity.id
_entity.type
_entity.pdbx_description
1 polymer ?
#
loop_
_entity_poly.entity_id
_entity_poly.type
_entity_poly.pdbx_seq_one_letter_code
_entity_poly.pdbx_strand_id
1 'polypeptide(L)'
;MNQHSPLTVIAVAVVLSAGSVLVGRRRDDAADAPGRDEFPGGKVEAGEAVELAAARECFEESGVTVNVGQRLHVAQATSSAGPIEIHFHRAAPVDANVSPLPPFTWLKIENLTRCHFPPANAEVVRRLLADEHAG
;
A
#
# COMPACT_ATOMS: atom_id res chain seq x y z
N MET A 1 -17.25 -14.35 -27.86
CA MET A 1 -17.00 -14.84 -26.51
C MET A 1 -15.82 -14.10 -25.89
N ASN A 2 -16.02 -13.56 -24.73
CA ASN A 2 -14.95 -12.83 -24.04
C ASN A 2 -13.96 -13.77 -23.40
N GLN A 3 -12.69 -13.48 -23.65
CA GLN A 3 -11.58 -14.24 -23.06
C GLN A 3 -10.78 -13.34 -22.13
N HIS A 4 -11.39 -12.29 -21.60
CA HIS A 4 -10.68 -11.38 -20.70
C HIS A 4 -10.42 -12.04 -19.37
N SER A 5 -9.19 -11.95 -18.91
CA SER A 5 -8.87 -12.27 -17.51
C SER A 5 -9.65 -11.32 -16.61
N PRO A 6 -10.25 -11.82 -15.52
CA PRO A 6 -10.91 -10.92 -14.58
C PRO A 6 -9.93 -9.89 -14.05
N LEU A 7 -10.39 -8.65 -13.93
CA LEU A 7 -9.61 -7.60 -13.31
C LEU A 7 -9.48 -7.91 -11.81
N THR A 8 -8.25 -7.93 -11.33
CA THR A 8 -7.99 -8.07 -9.90
C THR A 8 -7.87 -6.68 -9.30
N VAL A 9 -8.63 -6.40 -8.25
CA VAL A 9 -8.57 -5.13 -7.54
C VAL A 9 -7.73 -5.31 -6.28
N ILE A 10 -6.75 -4.44 -6.12
CA ILE A 10 -5.85 -4.43 -4.95
C ILE A 10 -6.15 -3.19 -4.14
N ALA A 11 -6.28 -3.35 -2.83
CA ALA A 11 -6.47 -2.23 -1.91
C ALA A 11 -5.22 -2.03 -1.09
N VAL A 12 -4.72 -0.80 -1.05
CA VAL A 12 -3.47 -0.47 -0.35
C VAL A 12 -3.75 0.63 0.67
N ALA A 13 -3.23 0.43 1.87
CA ALA A 13 -3.30 1.43 2.93
C ALA A 13 -1.98 2.18 2.99
N VAL A 14 -2.04 3.50 2.74
CA VAL A 14 -0.89 4.40 2.92
C VAL A 14 -1.05 5.00 4.30
N VAL A 15 -0.44 4.36 5.28
CA VAL A 15 -0.66 4.67 6.69
C VAL A 15 0.32 5.72 7.15
N LEU A 16 -0.20 6.89 7.52
CA LEU A 16 0.61 8.05 7.90
C LEU A 16 0.44 8.36 9.38
N SER A 17 1.54 8.62 10.05
CA SER A 17 1.53 8.98 11.47
C SER A 17 2.77 9.81 11.80
N ALA A 18 2.56 11.03 12.28
CA ALA A 18 3.64 11.90 12.78
C ALA A 18 4.83 12.01 11.83
N GLY A 19 4.57 12.25 10.53
CA GLY A 19 5.64 12.43 9.54
C GLY A 19 6.27 11.14 9.04
N SER A 20 5.72 10.00 9.44
CA SER A 20 6.20 8.68 9.00
C SER A 20 5.11 7.94 8.24
N VAL A 21 5.53 6.96 7.46
CA VAL A 21 4.64 6.10 6.69
C VAL A 21 5.01 4.64 6.93
N LEU A 22 4.02 3.78 6.93
CA LEU A 22 4.20 2.33 7.17
C LEU A 22 4.67 1.66 5.89
N VAL A 23 5.87 1.08 5.91
CA VAL A 23 6.50 0.45 4.74
C VAL A 23 7.10 -0.88 5.14
N GLY A 24 6.96 -1.86 4.27
CA GLY A 24 7.61 -3.16 4.41
C GLY A 24 8.47 -3.45 3.19
N ARG A 25 9.26 -4.53 3.28
CA ARG A 25 10.09 -4.95 2.17
C ARG A 25 9.71 -6.36 1.76
N ARG A 26 9.37 -6.53 0.49
CA ARG A 26 9.08 -7.86 -0.05
C ARG A 26 10.36 -8.71 -0.04
N ARG A 27 10.19 -10.01 0.19
CA ARG A 27 11.30 -10.94 0.21
C ARG A 27 11.97 -10.99 -1.15
N ASP A 28 13.27 -11.25 -1.17
CA ASP A 28 14.03 -11.33 -2.42
C ASP A 28 13.55 -12.47 -3.32
N ASP A 29 12.91 -13.50 -2.75
CA ASP A 29 12.37 -14.64 -3.51
C ASP A 29 10.87 -14.49 -3.83
N ALA A 30 10.28 -13.33 -3.62
CA ALA A 30 8.87 -13.10 -3.96
C ALA A 30 8.65 -13.21 -5.47
N ALA A 31 7.50 -13.76 -5.87
CA ALA A 31 7.19 -13.96 -7.29
C ALA A 31 7.01 -12.63 -8.03
N ASP A 32 6.34 -11.65 -7.39
CA ASP A 32 6.13 -10.32 -7.96
C ASP A 32 6.94 -9.31 -7.16
N ALA A 33 7.66 -8.42 -7.86
CA ALA A 33 8.43 -7.32 -7.28
C ALA A 33 9.35 -7.77 -6.13
N PRO A 34 10.23 -8.78 -6.36
CA PRO A 34 11.11 -9.26 -5.28
C PRO A 34 12.05 -8.17 -4.80
N GLY A 35 12.28 -8.11 -3.49
CA GLY A 35 13.17 -7.13 -2.89
C GLY A 35 12.69 -5.70 -2.95
N ARG A 36 11.45 -5.45 -3.40
CA ARG A 36 10.88 -4.12 -3.47
C ARG A 36 10.26 -3.73 -2.14
N ASP A 37 10.23 -2.43 -1.90
CA ASP A 37 9.50 -1.86 -0.78
C ASP A 37 8.01 -1.81 -1.10
N GLU A 38 7.17 -1.85 -0.08
CA GLU A 38 5.72 -1.90 -0.28
C GLU A 38 4.97 -1.23 0.85
N PHE A 39 3.79 -0.69 0.50
CA PHE A 39 2.78 -0.34 1.48
C PHE A 39 1.93 -1.58 1.77
N PRO A 40 1.33 -1.71 2.95
CA PRO A 40 0.46 -2.87 3.23
C PRO A 40 -0.78 -2.85 2.34
N GLY A 41 -1.15 -4.01 1.83
CA GLY A 41 -2.31 -4.13 0.95
C GLY A 41 -2.44 -5.52 0.38
N GLY A 42 -3.54 -5.76 -0.31
CA GLY A 42 -3.81 -7.03 -0.95
C GLY A 42 -5.12 -7.03 -1.69
N LYS A 43 -5.54 -8.20 -2.12
CA LYS A 43 -6.73 -8.35 -2.97
C LYS A 43 -8.01 -8.02 -2.23
N VAL A 44 -8.88 -7.29 -2.93
CA VAL A 44 -10.25 -7.05 -2.49
C VAL A 44 -11.05 -8.33 -2.76
N GLU A 45 -11.75 -8.81 -1.75
CA GLU A 45 -12.55 -10.02 -1.86
C GLU A 45 -13.93 -9.70 -2.46
N ALA A 46 -14.61 -10.72 -2.99
CA ALA A 46 -15.93 -10.53 -3.57
C ALA A 46 -16.88 -9.94 -2.54
N GLY A 47 -17.57 -8.86 -2.91
CA GLY A 47 -18.52 -8.18 -2.04
C GLY A 47 -17.89 -7.30 -0.97
N GLU A 48 -16.57 -7.19 -0.93
CA GLU A 48 -15.87 -6.39 0.06
C GLU A 48 -15.63 -4.97 -0.49
N ALA A 49 -15.85 -3.95 0.34
CA ALA A 49 -15.49 -2.59 -0.03
C ALA A 49 -13.97 -2.42 -0.04
N VAL A 50 -13.47 -1.60 -0.96
CA VAL A 50 -12.03 -1.37 -1.10
C VAL A 50 -11.41 -0.87 0.22
N GLU A 51 -12.08 0.06 0.89
CA GLU A 51 -11.60 0.62 2.16
C GLU A 51 -11.49 -0.44 3.24
N LEU A 52 -12.44 -1.35 3.29
CA LEU A 52 -12.43 -2.46 4.27
C LEU A 52 -11.31 -3.45 3.95
N ALA A 53 -11.09 -3.71 2.66
CA ALA A 53 -9.99 -4.58 2.24
C ALA A 53 -8.64 -3.98 2.63
N ALA A 54 -8.47 -2.67 2.43
CA ALA A 54 -7.23 -1.99 2.80
C ALA A 54 -6.96 -2.13 4.30
N ALA A 55 -7.98 -1.92 5.12
CA ALA A 55 -7.84 -2.04 6.57
C ALA A 55 -7.53 -3.49 6.98
N ARG A 56 -8.23 -4.44 6.39
CA ARG A 56 -8.05 -5.86 6.69
C ARG A 56 -6.65 -6.33 6.34
N GLU A 57 -6.20 -6.05 5.12
CA GLU A 57 -4.88 -6.46 4.66
C GLU A 57 -3.78 -5.80 5.48
N CYS A 58 -3.94 -4.52 5.82
CA CYS A 58 -2.98 -3.82 6.67
C CYS A 58 -2.82 -4.53 8.01
N PHE A 59 -3.94 -4.89 8.64
CA PHE A 59 -3.88 -5.58 9.93
C PHE A 59 -3.28 -6.98 9.79
N GLU A 60 -3.69 -7.72 8.76
CA GLU A 60 -3.17 -9.08 8.55
C GLU A 60 -1.65 -9.09 8.36
N GLU A 61 -1.12 -8.10 7.64
CA GLU A 61 0.30 -8.07 7.28
C GLU A 61 1.16 -7.41 8.35
N SER A 62 0.68 -6.33 8.96
CA SER A 62 1.51 -5.50 9.83
C SER A 62 1.05 -5.46 11.29
N GLY A 63 -0.13 -5.99 11.58
CA GLY A 63 -0.72 -5.90 12.92
C GLY A 63 -1.25 -4.53 13.28
N VAL A 64 -1.26 -3.59 12.34
CA VAL A 64 -1.70 -2.21 12.59
C VAL A 64 -3.16 -2.05 12.23
N THR A 65 -3.98 -1.68 13.22
CA THR A 65 -5.38 -1.33 13.00
C THR A 65 -5.45 0.12 12.56
N VAL A 66 -6.16 0.36 11.45
CA VAL A 66 -6.20 1.70 10.84
C VAL A 66 -7.63 2.17 10.62
N ASN A 67 -7.78 3.49 10.56
CA ASN A 67 -8.94 4.16 10.00
C ASN A 67 -8.57 4.56 8.59
N VAL A 68 -9.30 4.04 7.60
CA VAL A 68 -9.03 4.30 6.18
C VAL A 68 -9.81 5.54 5.76
N GLY A 69 -9.12 6.45 5.09
CA GLY A 69 -9.69 7.70 4.65
C GLY A 69 -9.72 7.84 3.14
N GLN A 70 -9.35 9.01 2.67
CA GLN A 70 -9.47 9.42 1.27
C GLN A 70 -8.61 8.56 0.35
N ARG A 71 -9.19 8.23 -0.82
CA ARG A 71 -8.41 7.59 -1.89
C ARG A 71 -7.45 8.62 -2.48
N LEU A 72 -6.18 8.25 -2.54
CA LEU A 72 -5.13 9.11 -3.08
C LEU A 72 -4.92 8.93 -4.57
N HIS A 73 -5.05 7.68 -5.05
CA HIS A 73 -4.67 7.36 -6.42
C HIS A 73 -5.18 5.98 -6.79
N VAL A 74 -5.42 5.79 -8.09
CA VAL A 74 -5.71 4.48 -8.67
C VAL A 74 -4.69 4.24 -9.78
N ALA A 75 -3.97 3.13 -9.71
CA ALA A 75 -3.00 2.77 -10.73
C ALA A 75 -3.44 1.51 -11.45
N GLN A 76 -3.11 1.42 -12.74
CA GLN A 76 -3.29 0.22 -13.54
C GLN A 76 -1.92 -0.44 -13.70
N ALA A 77 -1.89 -1.77 -13.57
CA ALA A 77 -0.65 -2.52 -13.73
C ALA A 77 -0.97 -3.93 -14.23
N THR A 78 0.07 -4.71 -14.47
CA THR A 78 -0.08 -6.10 -14.87
C THR A 78 0.76 -6.96 -13.95
N SER A 79 0.15 -7.98 -13.38
CA SER A 79 0.84 -8.98 -12.57
C SER A 79 1.02 -10.25 -13.37
N SER A 80 1.70 -11.23 -12.78
CA SER A 80 1.86 -12.55 -13.40
C SER A 80 0.51 -13.24 -13.64
N ALA A 81 -0.52 -12.86 -12.86
CA ALA A 81 -1.87 -13.43 -12.97
C ALA A 81 -2.80 -12.61 -13.86
N GLY A 82 -2.34 -11.50 -14.45
CA GLY A 82 -3.14 -10.67 -15.35
C GLY A 82 -3.25 -9.22 -14.90
N PRO A 83 -4.20 -8.46 -15.46
CA PRO A 83 -4.31 -7.04 -15.16
C PRO A 83 -4.78 -6.80 -13.73
N ILE A 84 -4.25 -5.76 -13.11
CA ILE A 84 -4.64 -5.34 -11.77
C ILE A 84 -4.93 -3.85 -11.74
N GLU A 85 -5.83 -3.47 -10.84
CA GLU A 85 -6.14 -2.08 -10.53
C GLU A 85 -5.86 -1.87 -9.05
N ILE A 86 -5.00 -0.91 -8.73
CA ILE A 86 -4.52 -0.69 -7.37
C ILE A 86 -5.10 0.60 -6.84
N HIS A 87 -5.86 0.51 -5.75
CA HIS A 87 -6.45 1.65 -5.07
C HIS A 87 -5.62 1.99 -3.84
N PHE A 88 -5.03 3.17 -3.82
CA PHE A 88 -4.23 3.65 -2.70
C PHE A 88 -5.07 4.58 -1.85
N HIS A 89 -5.27 4.21 -0.59
CA HIS A 89 -6.04 5.02 0.36
C HIS A 89 -5.15 5.53 1.48
N ARG A 90 -5.30 6.81 1.82
CA ARG A 90 -4.70 7.36 3.03
C ARG A 90 -5.34 6.68 4.24
N ALA A 91 -4.53 6.40 5.25
CA ALA A 91 -5.01 5.79 6.48
C ALA A 91 -4.22 6.32 7.66
N ALA A 92 -4.78 6.18 8.85
CA ALA A 92 -4.10 6.56 10.08
C ALA A 92 -4.23 5.42 11.10
N PRO A 93 -3.20 5.15 11.91
CA PRO A 93 -3.32 4.12 12.93
C PRO A 93 -4.32 4.55 14.01
N VAL A 94 -5.12 3.59 14.48
CA VAL A 94 -6.04 3.84 15.59
C VAL A 94 -5.24 4.17 16.86
N ASP A 95 -4.14 3.44 17.06
CA ASP A 95 -3.20 3.68 18.16
C ASP A 95 -1.89 4.22 17.59
N ALA A 96 -1.58 5.48 17.87
CA ALA A 96 -0.37 6.12 17.34
C ALA A 96 0.93 5.49 17.89
N ASN A 97 0.85 4.71 18.96
CA ASN A 97 2.01 4.08 19.58
C ASN A 97 2.18 2.62 19.16
N VAL A 98 1.41 2.15 18.20
CA VAL A 98 1.48 0.76 17.75
C VAL A 98 2.86 0.44 17.16
N SER A 99 3.39 -0.74 17.49
CA SER A 99 4.62 -1.24 16.89
C SER A 99 4.25 -2.24 15.79
N PRO A 100 4.57 -1.94 14.53
CA PRO A 100 4.25 -2.84 13.43
C PRO A 100 5.02 -4.15 13.52
N LEU A 101 4.45 -5.20 12.94
CA LEU A 101 5.13 -6.49 12.81
C LEU A 101 6.11 -6.45 11.64
N PRO A 102 7.31 -7.05 11.80
CA PRO A 102 8.24 -7.15 10.68
C PRO A 102 7.60 -7.90 9.51
N PRO A 103 7.90 -7.56 8.25
CA PRO A 103 8.95 -6.62 7.83
C PRO A 103 8.51 -5.15 7.78
N PHE A 104 7.33 -4.82 8.32
CA PHE A 104 6.84 -3.45 8.30
C PHE A 104 7.46 -2.60 9.41
N THR A 105 7.72 -1.35 9.10
CA THR A 105 8.29 -0.38 10.04
C THR A 105 7.78 1.02 9.68
N TRP A 106 7.87 1.92 10.65
CA TRP A 106 7.60 3.34 10.39
C TRP A 106 8.83 3.96 9.76
N LEU A 107 8.67 4.50 8.55
CA LEU A 107 9.73 5.15 7.79
C LEU A 107 9.41 6.63 7.69
N LYS A 108 10.38 7.49 7.98
CA LYS A 108 10.18 8.93 7.76
C LYS A 108 9.90 9.17 6.28
N ILE A 109 8.91 10.01 5.98
CA ILE A 109 8.49 10.25 4.59
C ILE A 109 9.65 10.69 3.72
N GLU A 110 10.54 11.54 4.23
CA GLU A 110 11.72 11.98 3.47
C GLU A 110 12.61 10.83 3.00
N ASN A 111 12.59 9.70 3.72
CA ASN A 111 13.40 8.54 3.37
C ASN A 111 12.77 7.67 2.26
N LEU A 112 11.58 8.02 1.79
CA LEU A 112 10.99 7.35 0.62
C LEU A 112 11.87 7.50 -0.63
N THR A 113 12.71 8.53 -0.67
CA THR A 113 13.66 8.72 -1.78
C THR A 113 14.68 7.59 -1.88
N ARG A 114 14.88 6.83 -0.81
CA ARG A 114 15.83 5.71 -0.76
C ARG A 114 15.17 4.36 -1.00
N CYS A 115 13.86 4.36 -1.18
CA CYS A 115 13.10 3.13 -1.36
C CYS A 115 13.00 2.72 -2.82
N HIS A 116 12.69 1.45 -3.04
CA HIS A 116 12.56 0.86 -4.37
C HIS A 116 11.17 0.28 -4.52
N PHE A 117 10.18 1.15 -4.67
CA PHE A 117 8.79 0.73 -4.89
C PHE A 117 8.57 0.28 -6.33
N PRO A 118 7.61 -0.61 -6.57
CA PRO A 118 7.17 -0.91 -7.94
C PRO A 118 6.69 0.37 -8.66
N PRO A 119 6.82 0.43 -9.99
CA PRO A 119 6.46 1.64 -10.75
C PRO A 119 5.04 2.15 -10.51
N ALA A 120 4.09 1.24 -10.23
CA ALA A 120 2.70 1.63 -9.98
C ALA A 120 2.53 2.53 -8.75
N ASN A 121 3.51 2.54 -7.84
CA ASN A 121 3.47 3.34 -6.61
C ASN A 121 4.08 4.73 -6.79
N ALA A 122 4.68 5.01 -7.95
CA ALA A 122 5.48 6.24 -8.13
C ALA A 122 4.69 7.52 -7.86
N GLU A 123 3.46 7.60 -8.32
CA GLU A 123 2.65 8.80 -8.13
C GLU A 123 2.32 9.04 -6.65
N VAL A 124 2.02 7.98 -5.91
CA VAL A 124 1.74 8.10 -4.48
C VAL A 124 2.98 8.56 -3.74
N VAL A 125 4.13 7.97 -4.03
CA VAL A 125 5.40 8.37 -3.41
C VAL A 125 5.69 9.84 -3.71
N ARG A 126 5.49 10.26 -4.96
CA ARG A 126 5.69 11.66 -5.36
C ARG A 126 4.80 12.59 -4.55
N ARG A 127 3.52 12.24 -4.38
CA ARG A 127 2.57 13.06 -3.63
C ARG A 127 2.94 13.16 -2.16
N LEU A 128 3.36 12.05 -1.55
CA LEU A 128 3.77 12.06 -0.14
C LEU A 128 4.98 12.97 0.06
N LEU A 129 5.96 12.91 -0.83
CA LEU A 129 7.15 13.76 -0.74
C LEU A 129 6.79 15.23 -0.96
N ALA A 130 5.88 15.53 -1.87
CA ALA A 130 5.44 16.90 -2.14
C ALA A 130 4.69 17.49 -0.95
N ASP A 131 3.81 16.71 -0.32
CA ASP A 131 3.05 17.15 0.84
C ASP A 131 3.96 17.42 2.04
N GLU A 132 4.99 16.59 2.22
CA GLU A 132 5.98 16.79 3.28
C GLU A 132 6.69 18.13 3.12
N HIS A 133 7.04 18.49 1.88
CA HIS A 133 7.71 19.78 1.63
C HIS A 133 6.75 20.95 1.69
N ALA A 134 5.47 20.73 1.39
CA ALA A 134 4.48 21.79 1.42
C ALA A 134 4.00 22.11 2.82
N GLY A 135 4.06 21.12 3.67
CA GLY A 135 3.60 21.25 5.04
C GLY A 135 4.69 21.70 5.97
#